data_c78823449837a3be1eb1aaad2547122b
#
_entry.id   c78823449837a3be1eb1aaad2547122b
#
_cell.length_a   1.000
_cell.length_b   1.000
_cell.length_c   1.000
_cell.angle_alpha   90.00
_cell.angle_beta   90.00
_cell.angle_gamma   90.00
#
_symmetry.space_group_name_H-M   'P 1'
#
loop_
_entity.id
_entity.type
_entity.pdbx_description
1 polymer ?
#
loop_
_entity_poly.entity_id
_entity_poly.type
_entity_poly.pdbx_seq_one_letter_code
_entity_poly.pdbx_strand_id
1 'polypeptide(L)'
;TYPNKFDQIMFGSVDEAWNLGATAVGATIYFGSEESSRQIVEVAQAFERAHELGMATILWCYTRNNGFKKDGVDYHTSADLTGQANHLGVTIQADIIKQKLPTNNGGYTAINFGKTHKKVYDELTTNHPIDLARYQVANCYMGRMGLINSGGESKGASDMAEAVTIADIN
;
A
#
# COMPACT_ATOMS: atom_id res chain seq x y z
N THR A 1 11.40 11.37 2.46
CA THR A 1 12.16 12.60 2.22
C THR A 1 13.66 12.40 2.35
N TYR A 2 14.40 13.29 1.75
CA TYR A 2 15.86 13.27 1.76
C TYR A 2 16.40 14.19 2.88
N PRO A 3 17.41 13.78 3.65
CA PRO A 3 18.17 12.53 3.59
C PRO A 3 17.61 11.37 4.42
N ASN A 4 16.54 11.56 5.19
CA ASN A 4 15.99 10.55 6.08
C ASN A 4 15.27 9.48 5.28
N LYS A 5 15.74 8.26 5.39
CA LYS A 5 15.17 7.12 4.68
C LYS A 5 13.76 6.81 5.22
N PHE A 6 12.80 6.69 4.30
CA PHE A 6 11.40 6.38 4.62
C PHE A 6 10.69 7.43 5.49
N ASP A 7 11.24 8.64 5.55
CA ASP A 7 10.57 9.76 6.17
C ASP A 7 9.77 10.57 5.13
N GLN A 8 8.53 10.88 5.48
CA GLN A 8 7.63 11.76 4.74
C GLN A 8 7.02 12.74 5.73
N ILE A 9 7.03 14.00 5.38
CA ILE A 9 6.44 15.05 6.21
C ILE A 9 5.37 15.78 5.42
N MET A 10 4.40 16.32 6.11
CA MET A 10 3.42 17.23 5.51
C MET A 10 4.06 18.62 5.41
N PHE A 11 4.31 19.08 4.19
CA PHE A 11 4.89 20.42 3.93
C PHE A 11 3.93 21.34 3.17
N GLY A 12 2.74 20.87 2.81
CA GLY A 12 1.65 21.64 2.25
C GLY A 12 0.36 21.32 2.98
N SER A 13 -0.54 22.28 3.11
CA SER A 13 -1.83 22.05 3.75
C SER A 13 -2.88 21.56 2.75
N VAL A 14 -3.86 20.82 3.23
CA VAL A 14 -5.02 20.38 2.43
C VAL A 14 -5.84 21.59 1.98
N ASP A 15 -6.00 22.60 2.85
CA ASP A 15 -6.72 23.83 2.51
C ASP A 15 -6.05 24.61 1.38
N GLU A 16 -4.72 24.65 1.36
CA GLU A 16 -3.99 25.28 0.25
C GLU A 16 -4.21 24.53 -1.06
N ALA A 17 -4.14 23.19 -1.03
CA ALA A 17 -4.43 22.38 -2.20
C ALA A 17 -5.87 22.59 -2.71
N TRP A 18 -6.84 22.66 -1.82
CA TRP A 18 -8.23 22.99 -2.15
C TRP A 18 -8.36 24.37 -2.82
N ASN A 19 -7.73 25.40 -2.25
CA ASN A 19 -7.77 26.76 -2.78
C ASN A 19 -7.11 26.86 -4.17
N LEU A 20 -6.17 25.97 -4.49
CA LEU A 20 -5.55 25.85 -5.81
C LEU A 20 -6.41 25.05 -6.81
N GLY A 21 -7.56 24.52 -6.38
CA GLY A 21 -8.49 23.79 -7.23
C GLY A 21 -8.22 22.28 -7.30
N ALA A 22 -7.45 21.71 -6.39
CA ALA A 22 -7.25 20.26 -6.34
C ALA A 22 -8.57 19.54 -5.97
N THR A 23 -8.84 18.43 -6.65
CA THR A 23 -10.00 17.58 -6.39
C THR A 23 -9.65 16.33 -5.58
N ALA A 24 -8.37 16.08 -5.40
CA ALA A 24 -7.85 14.98 -4.60
C ALA A 24 -6.50 15.36 -3.98
N VAL A 25 -6.17 14.72 -2.88
CA VAL A 25 -4.86 14.79 -2.25
C VAL A 25 -4.26 13.40 -2.10
N GLY A 26 -2.95 13.30 -2.16
CA GLY A 26 -2.24 12.04 -2.02
C GLY A 26 -1.16 12.11 -0.94
N ALA A 27 -0.92 10.99 -0.28
CA ALA A 27 0.11 10.85 0.73
C ALA A 27 0.81 9.50 0.63
N THR A 28 1.98 9.38 1.23
CA THR A 28 2.70 8.11 1.37
C THR A 28 2.87 7.78 2.85
N ILE A 29 2.55 6.55 3.22
CA ILE A 29 2.94 5.99 4.51
C ILE A 29 3.87 4.81 4.26
N TYR A 30 5.00 4.80 4.95
CA TYR A 30 5.92 3.67 4.99
C TYR A 30 5.62 2.83 6.22
N PHE A 31 4.60 1.97 6.12
CA PHE A 31 4.16 1.10 7.21
C PHE A 31 5.28 0.20 7.70
N GLY A 32 5.49 0.20 9.01
CA GLY A 32 6.55 -0.54 9.67
C GLY A 32 7.89 0.20 9.79
N SER A 33 8.07 1.37 9.16
CA SER A 33 9.23 2.22 9.37
C SER A 33 9.21 2.87 10.76
N GLU A 34 10.34 3.39 11.21
CA GLU A 34 10.44 4.13 12.47
C GLU A 34 9.50 5.34 12.52
N GLU A 35 9.22 5.94 11.36
CA GLU A 35 8.36 7.12 11.19
C GLU A 35 6.88 6.78 10.99
N SER A 36 6.51 5.50 10.86
CA SER A 36 5.15 5.11 10.46
C SER A 36 4.07 5.58 11.42
N SER A 37 4.33 5.60 12.74
CA SER A 37 3.34 6.06 13.72
C SER A 37 2.99 7.54 13.55
N ARG A 38 3.98 8.38 13.30
CA ARG A 38 3.78 9.80 13.02
C ARG A 38 3.07 10.00 11.69
N GLN A 39 3.53 9.31 10.64
CA GLN A 39 2.93 9.39 9.30
C GLN A 39 1.45 8.98 9.30
N ILE A 40 1.07 7.94 10.05
CA ILE A 40 -0.32 7.52 10.19
C ILE A 40 -1.18 8.65 10.77
N VAL A 41 -0.74 9.29 11.83
CA VAL A 41 -1.48 10.37 12.48
C VAL A 41 -1.62 11.59 11.55
N GLU A 42 -0.52 12.04 10.94
CA GLU A 42 -0.53 13.20 10.04
C GLU A 42 -1.44 12.95 8.81
N VAL A 43 -1.35 11.78 8.21
CA VAL A 43 -2.15 11.43 7.03
C VAL A 43 -3.62 11.25 7.39
N ALA A 44 -3.94 10.62 8.53
CA ALA A 44 -5.32 10.49 8.97
C ALA A 44 -6.00 11.85 9.15
N GLN A 45 -5.32 12.81 9.80
CA GLN A 45 -5.82 14.18 9.96
C GLN A 45 -5.99 14.90 8.61
N ALA A 46 -5.01 14.74 7.70
CA ALA A 46 -5.09 15.34 6.38
C ALA A 46 -6.25 14.76 5.55
N PHE A 47 -6.50 13.47 5.63
CA PHE A 47 -7.58 12.81 4.90
C PHE A 47 -8.95 13.18 5.47
N GLU A 48 -9.08 13.28 6.79
CA GLU A 48 -10.29 13.82 7.43
C GLU A 48 -10.59 15.23 6.88
N ARG A 49 -9.58 16.11 6.87
CA ARG A 49 -9.76 17.45 6.33
C ARG A 49 -10.09 17.48 4.84
N ALA A 50 -9.50 16.60 4.06
CA ALA A 50 -9.79 16.47 2.63
C ALA A 50 -11.27 16.09 2.39
N HIS A 51 -11.79 15.13 3.15
CA HIS A 51 -13.17 14.71 3.06
C HIS A 51 -14.16 15.84 3.50
N GLU A 52 -13.84 16.62 4.53
CA GLU A 52 -14.63 17.80 4.90
C GLU A 52 -14.76 18.80 3.74
N LEU A 53 -13.73 18.90 2.90
CA LEU A 53 -13.71 19.76 1.72
C LEU A 53 -14.24 19.09 0.45
N GLY A 54 -14.67 17.83 0.53
CA GLY A 54 -15.19 17.06 -0.60
C GLY A 54 -14.13 16.57 -1.58
N MET A 55 -12.87 16.48 -1.14
CA MET A 55 -11.74 15.97 -1.94
C MET A 55 -11.60 14.46 -1.79
N ALA A 56 -11.17 13.77 -2.84
CA ALA A 56 -10.78 12.37 -2.76
C ALA A 56 -9.38 12.21 -2.14
N THR A 57 -9.12 11.04 -1.55
CA THR A 57 -7.85 10.73 -0.89
C THR A 57 -7.17 9.51 -1.50
N ILE A 58 -5.88 9.60 -1.78
CA ILE A 58 -5.08 8.55 -2.41
C ILE A 58 -3.88 8.24 -1.51
N LEU A 59 -3.73 6.99 -1.10
CA LEU A 59 -2.63 6.58 -0.23
C LEU A 59 -1.68 5.59 -0.91
N TRP A 60 -0.40 5.93 -0.97
CA TRP A 60 0.68 5.00 -1.25
C TRP A 60 0.98 4.19 0.01
N CYS A 61 0.50 2.94 0.05
CA CYS A 61 0.59 2.04 1.20
C CYS A 61 1.84 1.16 1.11
N TYR A 62 3.02 1.73 1.29
CA TYR A 62 4.24 0.97 1.19
C TYR A 62 4.70 0.42 2.54
N THR A 63 5.10 -0.85 2.56
CA THR A 63 5.73 -1.46 3.73
C THR A 63 7.24 -1.20 3.72
N ARG A 64 7.80 -0.76 4.83
CA ARG A 64 9.24 -0.50 4.95
C ARG A 64 9.73 -0.78 6.37
N ASN A 65 10.60 -1.76 6.50
CA ASN A 65 11.33 -2.05 7.73
C ASN A 65 12.57 -2.88 7.40
N ASN A 66 13.68 -2.62 8.06
CA ASN A 66 14.89 -3.43 7.88
C ASN A 66 14.67 -4.91 8.25
N GLY A 67 13.80 -5.17 9.25
CA GLY A 67 13.40 -6.52 9.65
C GLY A 67 12.56 -7.29 8.62
N PHE A 68 12.08 -6.62 7.54
CA PHE A 68 11.39 -7.30 6.44
C PHE A 68 12.35 -7.92 5.42
N LYS A 69 13.66 -7.83 5.66
CA LYS A 69 14.69 -8.58 4.93
C LYS A 69 15.27 -9.63 5.84
N LYS A 70 15.19 -10.88 5.45
CA LYS A 70 15.70 -12.00 6.22
C LYS A 70 16.32 -13.05 5.29
N ASP A 71 17.48 -13.53 5.64
CA ASP A 71 18.20 -14.59 4.91
C ASP A 71 18.34 -14.30 3.40
N GLY A 72 18.58 -13.03 3.06
CA GLY A 72 18.74 -12.56 1.67
C GLY A 72 17.42 -12.36 0.90
N VAL A 73 16.28 -12.67 1.49
CA VAL A 73 14.96 -12.49 0.88
C VAL A 73 14.31 -11.19 1.37
N ASP A 74 13.69 -10.46 0.44
CA ASP A 74 12.94 -9.23 0.72
C ASP A 74 11.44 -9.53 0.78
N TYR A 75 10.82 -9.29 1.94
CA TYR A 75 9.41 -9.53 2.21
C TYR A 75 8.55 -8.27 2.14
N HIS A 76 9.10 -7.11 1.73
CA HIS A 76 8.33 -5.86 1.66
C HIS A 76 7.10 -5.93 0.74
N THR A 77 7.08 -6.83 -0.22
CA THR A 77 5.95 -7.05 -1.13
C THR A 77 5.14 -8.30 -0.81
N SER A 78 5.39 -8.95 0.32
CA SER A 78 4.60 -10.13 0.71
C SER A 78 3.11 -9.82 0.77
N ALA A 79 2.28 -10.72 0.29
CA ALA A 79 0.83 -10.54 0.20
C ALA A 79 0.20 -10.26 1.58
N ASP A 80 0.63 -10.97 2.62
CA ASP A 80 0.15 -10.79 3.98
C ASP A 80 0.53 -9.41 4.57
N LEU A 81 1.77 -8.95 4.38
CA LEU A 81 2.23 -7.65 4.85
C LEU A 81 1.55 -6.50 4.10
N THR A 82 1.51 -6.57 2.76
CA THR A 82 0.87 -5.54 1.94
C THR A 82 -0.64 -5.52 2.10
N GLY A 83 -1.27 -6.68 2.32
CA GLY A 83 -2.69 -6.77 2.63
C GLY A 83 -3.03 -6.05 3.93
N GLN A 84 -2.24 -6.20 4.98
CA GLN A 84 -2.44 -5.45 6.21
C GLN A 84 -2.22 -3.95 6.00
N ALA A 85 -1.21 -3.55 5.26
CA ALA A 85 -0.97 -2.14 4.95
C ALA A 85 -2.17 -1.52 4.19
N ASN A 86 -2.73 -2.23 3.22
CA ASN A 86 -3.92 -1.80 2.50
C ASN A 86 -5.12 -1.61 3.46
N HIS A 87 -5.36 -2.56 4.34
CA HIS A 87 -6.43 -2.48 5.31
C HIS A 87 -6.26 -1.30 6.27
N LEU A 88 -5.04 -1.05 6.75
CA LEU A 88 -4.74 0.13 7.56
C LEU A 88 -4.98 1.43 6.78
N GLY A 89 -4.56 1.49 5.51
CA GLY A 89 -4.77 2.65 4.65
C GLY A 89 -6.25 2.97 4.46
N VAL A 90 -7.09 1.95 4.27
CA VAL A 90 -8.54 2.14 4.19
C VAL A 90 -9.12 2.58 5.53
N THR A 91 -8.62 2.06 6.65
CA THR A 91 -9.07 2.41 7.99
C THR A 91 -8.83 3.90 8.31
N ILE A 92 -7.77 4.49 7.77
CA ILE A 92 -7.49 5.93 7.89
C ILE A 92 -8.13 6.76 6.76
N GLN A 93 -9.16 6.22 6.12
CA GLN A 93 -10.03 6.91 5.16
C GLN A 93 -9.38 7.22 3.79
N ALA A 94 -8.49 6.36 3.30
CA ALA A 94 -8.07 6.43 1.90
C ALA A 94 -9.19 5.93 0.98
N ASP A 95 -9.59 6.72 -0.01
CA ASP A 95 -10.55 6.32 -1.05
C ASP A 95 -9.90 5.41 -2.09
N ILE A 96 -8.62 5.64 -2.36
CA ILE A 96 -7.83 4.85 -3.30
C ILE A 96 -6.52 4.43 -2.63
N ILE A 97 -6.25 3.14 -2.67
CA ILE A 97 -4.99 2.55 -2.24
C ILE A 97 -4.08 2.34 -3.46
N LYS A 98 -2.85 2.84 -3.38
CA LYS A 98 -1.80 2.50 -4.32
C LYS A 98 -0.80 1.56 -3.67
N GLN A 99 -0.67 0.36 -4.23
CA GLN A 99 0.19 -0.70 -3.71
C GLN A 99 0.99 -1.36 -4.84
N LYS A 100 2.10 -1.98 -4.51
CA LYS A 100 2.80 -2.88 -5.44
C LYS A 100 2.04 -4.18 -5.58
N LEU A 101 2.14 -4.84 -6.73
CA LEU A 101 1.65 -6.21 -6.86
C LEU A 101 2.37 -7.09 -5.83
N PRO A 102 1.64 -7.88 -5.03
CA PRO A 102 2.24 -8.65 -3.96
C PRO A 102 2.97 -9.89 -4.48
N THR A 103 3.80 -10.44 -3.60
CA THR A 103 4.48 -11.72 -3.80
C THR A 103 3.95 -12.74 -2.80
N ASN A 104 3.69 -13.96 -3.25
CA ASN A 104 3.26 -15.05 -2.38
C ASN A 104 4.47 -15.74 -1.75
N ASN A 105 5.05 -15.14 -0.73
CA ASN A 105 6.26 -15.64 -0.06
C ASN A 105 6.17 -15.70 1.48
N GLY A 106 4.97 -15.48 2.05
CA GLY A 106 4.70 -15.69 3.47
C GLY A 106 5.51 -14.79 4.42
N GLY A 107 5.41 -13.47 4.26
CA GLY A 107 6.20 -12.50 5.01
C GLY A 107 6.10 -12.65 6.53
N TYR A 108 4.90 -12.65 7.10
CA TYR A 108 4.74 -12.80 8.56
C TYR A 108 5.33 -14.11 9.11
N THR A 109 5.17 -15.19 8.37
CA THR A 109 5.74 -16.49 8.74
C THR A 109 7.27 -16.44 8.72
N ALA A 110 7.84 -15.86 7.67
CA ALA A 110 9.28 -15.78 7.49
C ALA A 110 9.97 -14.90 8.54
N ILE A 111 9.39 -13.73 8.82
CA ILE A 111 9.96 -12.79 9.80
C ILE A 111 9.59 -13.13 11.25
N ASN A 112 8.74 -14.13 11.46
CA ASN A 112 8.25 -14.56 12.78
C ASN A 112 7.63 -13.40 13.56
N PHE A 113 6.83 -12.59 12.91
CA PHE A 113 6.15 -11.43 13.47
C PHE A 113 4.68 -11.41 13.06
N GLY A 114 3.80 -11.17 14.02
CA GLY A 114 2.37 -11.17 13.77
C GLY A 114 1.78 -12.56 13.54
N LYS A 115 0.48 -12.61 13.31
CA LYS A 115 -0.27 -13.84 13.02
C LYS A 115 -1.27 -13.57 11.92
N THR A 116 -1.11 -14.27 10.81
CA THR A 116 -2.09 -14.31 9.73
C THR A 116 -2.76 -15.66 9.71
N HIS A 117 -4.06 -15.70 9.47
CA HIS A 117 -4.80 -16.96 9.42
C HIS A 117 -4.25 -17.84 8.29
N LYS A 118 -4.11 -19.14 8.55
CA LYS A 118 -3.52 -20.11 7.60
C LYS A 118 -4.17 -20.08 6.22
N LYS A 119 -5.47 -19.82 6.13
CA LYS A 119 -6.20 -19.69 4.86
C LYS A 119 -5.61 -18.63 3.92
N VAL A 120 -4.93 -17.62 4.41
CA VAL A 120 -4.27 -16.63 3.55
C VAL A 120 -3.25 -17.30 2.65
N TYR A 121 -2.52 -18.28 3.16
CA TYR A 121 -1.48 -18.99 2.42
C TYR A 121 -2.02 -20.18 1.64
N ASP A 122 -3.05 -20.88 2.16
CA ASP A 122 -3.56 -22.11 1.60
C ASP A 122 -4.67 -21.89 0.55
N GLU A 123 -5.47 -20.82 0.69
CA GLU A 123 -6.72 -20.66 -0.07
C GLU A 123 -6.85 -19.27 -0.73
N LEU A 124 -6.29 -18.20 -0.15
CA LEU A 124 -6.56 -16.82 -0.56
C LEU A 124 -5.47 -16.21 -1.43
N THR A 125 -4.28 -16.79 -1.45
CA THR A 125 -3.16 -16.35 -2.27
C THR A 125 -2.53 -17.51 -3.00
N THR A 126 -2.15 -17.26 -4.25
CA THR A 126 -1.34 -18.18 -5.07
C THR A 126 -0.23 -17.36 -5.74
N ASN A 127 0.59 -17.98 -6.57
CA ASN A 127 1.57 -17.26 -7.39
C ASN A 127 0.93 -16.58 -8.62
N HIS A 128 -0.38 -16.77 -8.82
CA HIS A 128 -1.06 -16.18 -9.96
C HIS A 128 -1.43 -14.71 -9.68
N PRO A 129 -1.11 -13.76 -10.58
CA PRO A 129 -1.37 -12.34 -10.37
C PRO A 129 -2.83 -12.00 -10.03
N ILE A 130 -3.79 -12.70 -10.65
CA ILE A 130 -5.23 -12.49 -10.38
C ILE A 130 -5.59 -12.79 -8.92
N ASP A 131 -5.07 -13.86 -8.34
CA ASP A 131 -5.34 -14.21 -6.95
C ASP A 131 -4.70 -13.22 -5.99
N LEU A 132 -3.49 -12.73 -6.33
CA LEU A 132 -2.81 -11.71 -5.56
C LEU A 132 -3.56 -10.37 -5.61
N ALA A 133 -4.01 -9.94 -6.78
CA ALA A 133 -4.83 -8.72 -6.92
C ALA A 133 -6.18 -8.88 -6.19
N ARG A 134 -6.83 -10.04 -6.30
CA ARG A 134 -8.06 -10.34 -5.56
C ARG A 134 -7.87 -10.26 -4.05
N TYR A 135 -6.76 -10.77 -3.54
CA TYR A 135 -6.43 -10.65 -2.12
C TYR A 135 -6.21 -9.19 -1.69
N GLN A 136 -5.55 -8.37 -2.52
CA GLN A 136 -5.45 -6.93 -2.28
C GLN A 136 -6.81 -6.25 -2.23
N VAL A 137 -7.69 -6.52 -3.19
CA VAL A 137 -9.05 -5.99 -3.25
C VAL A 137 -9.85 -6.39 -1.99
N ALA A 138 -9.70 -7.63 -1.53
CA ALA A 138 -10.35 -8.09 -0.29
C ALA A 138 -9.90 -7.25 0.91
N ASN A 139 -8.64 -6.85 0.98
CA ASN A 139 -8.12 -5.98 2.04
C ASN A 139 -8.50 -4.49 1.87
N CYS A 140 -9.05 -4.10 0.74
CA CYS A 140 -9.64 -2.77 0.50
C CYS A 140 -11.16 -2.79 0.78
N TYR A 141 -11.55 -3.31 1.94
CA TYR A 141 -12.95 -3.51 2.36
C TYR A 141 -13.81 -4.22 1.31
N MET A 142 -13.29 -5.34 0.79
CA MET A 142 -13.95 -6.16 -0.23
C MET A 142 -14.29 -5.38 -1.51
N GLY A 143 -13.38 -4.51 -1.94
CA GLY A 143 -13.52 -3.72 -3.16
C GLY A 143 -14.39 -2.47 -3.04
N ARG A 144 -14.69 -2.04 -1.81
CA ARG A 144 -15.40 -0.77 -1.59
C ARG A 144 -14.51 0.45 -1.77
N MET A 145 -13.20 0.28 -1.71
CA MET A 145 -12.20 1.30 -1.97
C MET A 145 -11.43 0.97 -3.23
N GLY A 146 -11.03 2.00 -3.97
CA GLY A 146 -10.26 1.84 -5.19
C GLY A 146 -8.86 1.25 -4.91
N LEU A 147 -8.35 0.49 -5.86
CA LEU A 147 -6.99 -0.05 -5.82
C LEU A 147 -6.26 0.30 -7.12
N ILE A 148 -5.02 0.78 -6.98
CA ILE A 148 -4.09 0.97 -8.09
C ILE A 148 -2.84 0.15 -7.82
N ASN A 149 -2.47 -0.73 -8.74
CA ASN A 149 -1.19 -1.41 -8.66
C ASN A 149 -0.08 -0.54 -9.27
N SER A 150 0.97 -0.33 -8.47
CA SER A 150 2.16 0.37 -8.93
C SER A 150 3.01 -0.56 -9.77
N GLY A 151 3.36 -0.14 -11.00
CA GLY A 151 4.20 -0.92 -11.91
C GLY A 151 5.64 -1.16 -11.44
N GLY A 152 6.10 -0.43 -10.41
CA GLY A 152 7.47 -0.56 -9.90
C GLY A 152 8.50 0.07 -10.83
N GLU A 153 9.70 -0.52 -10.87
CA GLU A 153 10.77 -0.09 -11.77
C GLU A 153 10.48 -0.52 -13.20
N SER A 154 11.12 0.15 -14.16
CA SER A 154 11.01 -0.20 -15.57
C SER A 154 11.42 -1.67 -15.80
N LYS A 155 10.56 -2.43 -16.42
CA LYS A 155 10.77 -3.86 -16.69
C LYS A 155 11.24 -4.09 -18.13
N GLY A 156 12.00 -5.16 -18.35
CA GLY A 156 12.40 -5.60 -19.68
C GLY A 156 11.23 -6.21 -20.48
N ALA A 157 11.47 -6.45 -21.76
CA ALA A 157 10.45 -7.03 -22.64
C ALA A 157 9.92 -8.41 -22.18
N SER A 158 10.73 -9.20 -21.46
CA SER A 158 10.31 -10.47 -20.88
C SER A 158 9.24 -10.35 -19.80
N ASP A 159 9.16 -9.17 -19.17
CA ASP A 159 8.23 -8.92 -18.07
C ASP A 159 6.95 -8.21 -18.53
N MET A 160 6.86 -7.88 -19.83
CA MET A 160 5.71 -7.15 -20.39
C MET A 160 4.41 -7.94 -20.26
N ALA A 161 4.43 -9.25 -20.41
CA ALA A 161 3.23 -10.08 -20.28
C ALA A 161 2.65 -9.98 -18.86
N GLU A 162 3.49 -9.98 -17.83
CA GLU A 162 3.07 -9.78 -16.45
C GLU A 162 2.51 -8.36 -16.24
N ALA A 163 3.18 -7.34 -16.77
CA ALA A 163 2.75 -5.95 -16.65
C ALA A 163 1.40 -5.72 -17.35
N VAL A 164 1.17 -6.31 -18.53
CA VAL A 164 -0.12 -6.26 -19.24
C VAL A 164 -1.19 -6.98 -18.44
N THR A 165 -0.91 -8.17 -17.92
CA THR A 165 -1.87 -8.92 -17.09
C THR A 165 -2.29 -8.11 -15.85
N ILE A 166 -1.35 -7.41 -15.21
CA ILE A 166 -1.66 -6.54 -14.06
C ILE A 166 -2.56 -5.37 -14.49
N ALA A 167 -2.27 -4.76 -15.62
CA ALA A 167 -3.08 -3.65 -16.15
C ALA A 167 -4.51 -4.09 -16.48
N ASP A 168 -4.69 -5.31 -16.97
CA ASP A 168 -6.01 -5.87 -17.30
C ASP A 168 -6.85 -6.24 -16.07
N ILE A 169 -6.21 -6.39 -14.92
CA ILE A 169 -6.88 -6.78 -13.66
C ILE A 169 -7.37 -5.55 -12.87
N ASN A 170 -6.75 -4.41 -13.06
CA ASN A 170 -7.08 -3.16 -12.37
C ASN A 170 -8.05 -2.30 -13.17
#